data_952d102945a9637ddd43ec1ba1268036
#
_entry.id   952d102945a9637ddd43ec1ba1268036
#
_cell.length_a   1.000
_cell.length_b   1.000
_cell.length_c   1.000
_cell.angle_alpha   90.00
_cell.angle_beta   90.00
_cell.angle_gamma   90.00
#
_symmetry.space_group_name_H-M   'P 1'
#
loop_
_entity.id
_entity.type
_entity.pdbx_description
1 polymer ?
#
loop_
_entity_poly.entity_id
_entity_poly.type
_entity_poly.pdbx_seq_one_letter_code
_entity_poly.pdbx_strand_id
1 'polypeptide(L)'
;MKNLVKSVWFAVGVCLSGALTVGCSSSKDALRPVAQQIKTDSSRTLDSLARLAQSDSMEAIRLKEAELRQAARKRKGKIAEASRLYDVALSQINTARDSARRSLDQVLELINELAESDKCETDSTLCGLAFYTLQTYHRYVQPLGALDSDNPALAIHERLFGKVDEITVDESKFLGFIMPKTTIPMELNDEVKKFITYFSTRHKAHFQRYLKRAEFYFPMVERIIAEEGMPPEIINLAIVESGVNPHAHSRANALGMWQFIKPTGKMYDLEGNQWFDERRNLEKSTRASMRFLKSLYETYGDWYLALSAYNAGGGKVNRSIKQAKSKDFWKVRKYFRRETKEYAPRFVAATIIAMNPERFGFEPMRYKEPIPVIKFPVPQGVALETIAYYSRISIDTLRLLNPELVKGMTPPAYDNYPLVVPMDRLSDIEIGLTHLPPSERKHFIAHKAKGGESVKALAKKHQVDANALYAFNGLKSWTLQKGAVLMIPVNAEVAKDYSFSTAELSDESATAMRYGRRYKRTKTYKKSTASASRKKSK
;
A
#
# COMPACT_ATOMS: atom_id res chain seq x y z
N MET A 1 4.68 -18.20 51.26
CA MET A 1 5.88 -17.99 50.40
C MET A 1 6.31 -19.24 49.62
N LYS A 2 6.41 -20.44 50.19
CA LYS A 2 6.84 -21.65 49.43
C LYS A 2 5.88 -22.11 48.32
N ASN A 3 4.58 -21.83 48.41
CA ASN A 3 3.59 -22.21 47.38
C ASN A 3 3.48 -21.21 46.21
N LEU A 4 3.85 -19.96 46.39
CA LEU A 4 3.85 -18.96 45.31
C LEU A 4 5.04 -19.17 44.34
N VAL A 5 6.19 -19.58 44.89
CA VAL A 5 7.39 -19.87 44.07
C VAL A 5 7.17 -21.13 43.22
N LYS A 6 6.44 -22.15 43.73
CA LYS A 6 6.10 -23.36 42.95
C LYS A 6 5.14 -23.09 41.79
N SER A 7 4.20 -22.16 41.92
CA SER A 7 3.26 -21.80 40.83
C SER A 7 3.93 -21.03 39.68
N VAL A 8 4.93 -20.21 39.98
CA VAL A 8 5.70 -19.49 38.95
C VAL A 8 6.62 -20.43 38.17
N TRP A 9 7.21 -21.46 38.86
CA TRP A 9 8.03 -22.47 38.18
C TRP A 9 7.22 -23.44 37.30
N PHE A 10 5.96 -23.68 37.65
CA PHE A 10 5.08 -24.55 36.84
C PHE A 10 4.64 -23.83 35.54
N ALA A 11 4.43 -22.52 35.58
CA ALA A 11 4.09 -21.71 34.36
C ALA A 11 5.29 -21.59 33.39
N VAL A 12 6.52 -21.53 33.91
CA VAL A 12 7.75 -21.48 33.09
C VAL A 12 8.13 -22.86 32.54
N GLY A 13 7.84 -23.93 33.26
CA GLY A 13 8.13 -25.32 32.86
C GLY A 13 7.24 -25.82 31.71
N VAL A 14 6.00 -25.37 31.63
CA VAL A 14 5.05 -25.79 30.58
C VAL A 14 5.35 -25.12 29.22
N CYS A 15 5.96 -23.93 29.21
CA CYS A 15 6.38 -23.27 27.96
C CYS A 15 7.64 -23.90 27.33
N LEU A 16 8.46 -24.63 28.08
CA LEU A 16 9.70 -25.23 27.59
C LEU A 16 9.51 -26.65 27.01
N SER A 17 8.42 -27.35 27.32
CA SER A 17 8.15 -28.71 26.85
C SER A 17 7.38 -28.81 25.53
N GLY A 18 6.79 -27.72 25.03
CA GLY A 18 6.03 -27.66 23.77
C GLY A 18 6.85 -27.38 22.51
N ALA A 19 8.13 -27.01 22.62
CA ALA A 19 8.96 -26.52 21.51
C ALA A 19 9.88 -27.60 20.87
N LEU A 20 9.72 -28.88 21.20
CA LEU A 20 10.72 -29.91 20.84
C LEU A 20 10.31 -30.90 19.73
N THR A 21 9.26 -30.63 18.94
CA THR A 21 8.85 -31.55 17.86
C THR A 21 8.57 -30.92 16.50
N VAL A 22 9.33 -29.91 16.08
CA VAL A 22 9.40 -29.59 14.65
C VAL A 22 10.87 -29.32 14.28
N GLY A 23 11.43 -30.26 13.53
CA GLY A 23 12.82 -30.24 13.13
C GLY A 23 13.10 -29.14 12.08
N CYS A 24 13.94 -28.18 12.46
CA CYS A 24 14.72 -27.38 11.53
C CYS A 24 16.06 -27.03 12.17
N SER A 25 17.13 -27.55 11.59
CA SER A 25 18.49 -27.59 12.19
C SER A 25 19.30 -26.28 12.08
N SER A 26 18.70 -25.14 11.71
CA SER A 26 19.42 -23.85 11.55
C SER A 26 19.01 -22.73 12.53
N SER A 27 18.12 -22.99 13.49
CA SER A 27 17.59 -21.95 14.38
C SER A 27 18.15 -21.96 15.82
N LYS A 28 19.02 -22.91 16.17
CA LYS A 28 19.51 -23.05 17.56
C LYS A 28 20.44 -21.91 17.99
N ASP A 29 21.22 -21.34 17.08
CA ASP A 29 22.15 -20.26 17.41
C ASP A 29 21.47 -18.87 17.44
N ALA A 30 20.34 -18.70 16.77
CA ALA A 30 19.54 -17.46 16.83
C ALA A 30 18.69 -17.34 18.11
N LEU A 31 18.42 -18.45 18.80
CA LEU A 31 17.58 -18.49 20.01
C LEU A 31 18.37 -18.30 21.32
N ARG A 32 19.69 -18.44 21.30
CA ARG A 32 20.54 -18.25 22.51
C ARG A 32 20.48 -16.85 23.09
N PRO A 33 20.55 -15.74 22.29
CA PRO A 33 20.43 -14.38 22.82
C PRO A 33 19.06 -14.11 23.45
N VAL A 34 17.99 -14.65 22.82
CA VAL A 34 16.61 -14.45 23.28
C VAL A 34 16.33 -15.13 24.62
N ALA A 35 16.83 -16.34 24.82
CA ALA A 35 16.69 -17.05 26.09
C ALA A 35 17.44 -16.36 27.24
N GLN A 36 18.56 -15.69 26.94
CA GLN A 36 19.35 -14.93 27.91
C GLN A 36 18.68 -13.62 28.28
N GLN A 37 18.02 -12.94 27.31
CA GLN A 37 17.27 -11.70 27.52
C GLN A 37 15.99 -11.94 28.34
N ILE A 38 15.27 -13.05 28.12
CA ILE A 38 14.08 -13.44 28.90
C ILE A 38 14.47 -13.70 30.37
N LYS A 39 15.64 -14.27 30.62
CA LYS A 39 16.16 -14.43 32.00
C LYS A 39 16.47 -13.11 32.69
N THR A 40 17.04 -12.13 31.97
CA THR A 40 17.36 -10.81 32.54
C THR A 40 16.12 -9.96 32.81
N ASP A 41 15.10 -9.99 31.94
CA ASP A 41 13.87 -9.23 32.15
C ASP A 41 12.98 -9.85 33.24
N SER A 42 12.98 -11.19 33.36
CA SER A 42 12.33 -11.88 34.49
C SER A 42 13.02 -11.60 35.81
N SER A 43 14.36 -11.48 35.83
CA SER A 43 15.10 -11.14 37.04
C SER A 43 14.85 -9.69 37.48
N ARG A 44 14.79 -8.72 36.54
CA ARG A 44 14.45 -7.32 36.84
C ARG A 44 13.03 -7.18 37.41
N THR A 45 12.09 -7.95 36.92
CA THR A 45 10.70 -7.97 37.44
C THR A 45 10.65 -8.59 38.83
N LEU A 46 11.43 -9.67 39.08
CA LEU A 46 11.56 -10.30 40.40
C LEU A 46 12.29 -9.39 41.40
N ASP A 47 13.33 -8.68 40.97
CA ASP A 47 14.05 -7.70 41.80
C ASP A 47 13.17 -6.51 42.16
N SER A 48 12.32 -6.02 41.25
CA SER A 48 11.36 -4.96 41.56
C SER A 48 10.24 -5.42 42.50
N LEU A 49 9.77 -6.66 42.38
CA LEU A 49 8.83 -7.26 43.34
C LEU A 49 9.47 -7.55 44.69
N ALA A 50 10.74 -7.95 44.74
CA ALA A 50 11.51 -8.11 45.97
C ALA A 50 11.72 -6.79 46.73
N ARG A 51 12.01 -5.69 46.03
CA ARG A 51 12.08 -4.35 46.62
C ARG A 51 10.74 -3.84 47.17
N LEU A 52 9.62 -4.15 46.49
CA LEU A 52 8.28 -3.85 46.94
C LEU A 52 7.88 -4.69 48.17
N ALA A 53 8.36 -5.94 48.27
CA ALA A 53 8.13 -6.80 49.42
C ALA A 53 8.88 -6.35 50.70
N GLN A 54 9.90 -5.52 50.56
CA GLN A 54 10.64 -4.91 51.68
C GLN A 54 10.04 -3.55 52.15
N SER A 55 9.13 -2.95 51.40
CA SER A 55 8.43 -1.73 51.79
C SER A 55 6.98 -2.05 52.23
N ASP A 56 6.73 -1.65 53.43
CA ASP A 56 5.58 -1.79 54.33
C ASP A 56 4.15 -1.77 53.81
N SER A 57 3.68 -2.57 52.90
CA SER A 57 2.29 -3.01 52.99
C SER A 57 1.91 -4.07 51.95
N MET A 58 1.38 -5.16 52.39
CA MET A 58 0.66 -6.17 51.59
C MET A 58 -0.42 -5.54 50.66
N GLU A 59 -0.88 -4.37 50.99
CA GLU A 59 -1.87 -3.59 50.24
C GLU A 59 -1.26 -2.98 48.95
N ALA A 60 -0.04 -2.44 49.02
CA ALA A 60 0.67 -1.93 47.84
C ALA A 60 1.00 -3.05 46.84
N ILE A 61 1.32 -4.24 47.32
CA ILE A 61 1.55 -5.43 46.48
C ILE A 61 0.25 -5.86 45.78
N ARG A 62 -0.86 -5.90 46.51
CA ARG A 62 -2.19 -6.24 45.93
C ARG A 62 -2.66 -5.25 44.90
N LEU A 63 -2.46 -3.94 45.13
CA LEU A 63 -2.77 -2.89 44.17
C LEU A 63 -1.93 -3.05 42.89
N LYS A 64 -0.62 -3.29 43.04
CA LYS A 64 0.27 -3.49 41.90
C LYS A 64 -0.06 -4.73 41.08
N GLU A 65 -0.41 -5.84 41.75
CA GLU A 65 -0.89 -7.04 41.07
C GLU A 65 -2.22 -6.81 40.34
N ALA A 66 -3.15 -6.04 40.91
CA ALA A 66 -4.40 -5.68 40.27
C ALA A 66 -4.18 -4.83 39.02
N GLU A 67 -3.29 -3.82 39.09
CA GLU A 67 -2.89 -3.02 37.93
C GLU A 67 -2.27 -3.87 36.82
N LEU A 68 -1.33 -4.77 37.16
CA LEU A 68 -0.72 -5.69 36.21
C LEU A 68 -1.72 -6.63 35.55
N ARG A 69 -2.68 -7.17 36.32
CA ARG A 69 -3.77 -7.99 35.80
C ARG A 69 -4.69 -7.20 34.88
N GLN A 70 -5.00 -5.96 35.22
CA GLN A 70 -5.81 -5.06 34.37
C GLN A 70 -5.08 -4.72 33.07
N ALA A 71 -3.80 -4.37 33.15
CA ALA A 71 -2.95 -4.13 31.97
C ALA A 71 -2.87 -5.35 31.04
N ALA A 72 -2.66 -6.55 31.61
CA ALA A 72 -2.63 -7.81 30.87
C ALA A 72 -3.98 -8.11 30.19
N ARG A 73 -5.12 -7.87 30.87
CA ARG A 73 -6.45 -8.02 30.27
C ARG A 73 -6.67 -7.04 29.12
N LYS A 74 -6.30 -5.75 29.30
CA LYS A 74 -6.37 -4.72 28.25
C LYS A 74 -5.51 -5.09 27.04
N ARG A 75 -4.28 -5.54 27.29
CA ARG A 75 -3.37 -6.03 26.25
C ARG A 75 -3.97 -7.19 25.47
N LYS A 76 -4.45 -8.23 26.16
CA LYS A 76 -5.10 -9.41 25.54
C LYS A 76 -6.31 -9.00 24.69
N GLY A 77 -7.11 -8.04 25.17
CA GLY A 77 -8.24 -7.48 24.43
C GLY A 77 -7.80 -6.82 23.12
N LYS A 78 -6.74 -5.99 23.14
CA LYS A 78 -6.20 -5.34 21.93
C LYS A 78 -5.63 -6.36 20.94
N ILE A 79 -4.95 -7.42 21.38
CA ILE A 79 -4.45 -8.48 20.50
C ILE A 79 -5.62 -9.21 19.82
N ALA A 80 -6.68 -9.53 20.57
CA ALA A 80 -7.88 -10.16 20.01
C ALA A 80 -8.59 -9.24 18.99
N GLU A 81 -8.67 -7.95 19.26
CA GLU A 81 -9.21 -6.96 18.32
C GLU A 81 -8.38 -6.87 17.04
N ALA A 82 -7.06 -6.80 17.15
CA ALA A 82 -6.15 -6.78 16.02
C ALA A 82 -6.29 -8.06 15.16
N SER A 83 -6.38 -9.24 15.81
CA SER A 83 -6.60 -10.52 15.10
C SER A 83 -7.92 -10.51 14.35
N ARG A 84 -9.01 -10.08 14.98
CA ARG A 84 -10.33 -9.98 14.33
C ARG A 84 -10.32 -9.03 13.13
N LEU A 85 -9.66 -7.87 13.25
CA LEU A 85 -9.52 -6.91 12.15
C LEU A 85 -8.69 -7.48 11.01
N TYR A 86 -7.67 -8.30 11.32
CA TYR A 86 -6.88 -9.01 10.33
C TYR A 86 -7.73 -10.02 9.53
N ASP A 87 -8.57 -10.82 10.21
CA ASP A 87 -9.50 -11.75 9.56
C ASP A 87 -10.50 -11.02 8.67
N VAL A 88 -11.03 -9.88 9.14
CA VAL A 88 -11.89 -9.00 8.32
C VAL A 88 -11.15 -8.51 7.07
N ALA A 89 -9.89 -8.09 7.22
CA ALA A 89 -9.07 -7.67 6.08
C ALA A 89 -8.87 -8.80 5.06
N LEU A 90 -8.57 -10.01 5.52
CA LEU A 90 -8.41 -11.19 4.65
C LEU A 90 -9.69 -11.50 3.87
N SER A 91 -10.86 -11.44 4.49
CA SER A 91 -12.14 -11.67 3.83
C SER A 91 -12.48 -10.62 2.75
N GLN A 92 -11.96 -9.41 2.89
CA GLN A 92 -12.22 -8.28 2.00
C GLN A 92 -11.18 -8.09 0.89
N ILE A 93 -10.05 -8.80 0.95
CA ILE A 93 -8.87 -8.49 0.13
C ILE A 93 -9.12 -8.62 -1.37
N ASN A 94 -10.01 -9.53 -1.77
CA ASN A 94 -10.35 -9.76 -3.18
C ASN A 94 -11.60 -9.00 -3.64
N THR A 95 -12.48 -8.59 -2.73
CA THR A 95 -13.78 -7.99 -3.04
C THR A 95 -13.89 -6.51 -2.70
N ALA A 96 -13.16 -6.06 -1.67
CA ALA A 96 -13.24 -4.69 -1.16
C ALA A 96 -11.86 -4.20 -0.68
N ARG A 97 -10.88 -4.13 -1.60
CA ARG A 97 -9.46 -3.87 -1.29
C ARG A 97 -9.22 -2.62 -0.44
N ASP A 98 -9.94 -1.52 -0.70
CA ASP A 98 -9.79 -0.30 0.10
C ASP A 98 -10.27 -0.48 1.54
N SER A 99 -11.28 -1.34 1.77
CA SER A 99 -11.72 -1.70 3.12
C SER A 99 -10.69 -2.61 3.79
N ALA A 100 -10.19 -3.61 3.08
CA ALA A 100 -9.12 -4.49 3.56
C ALA A 100 -7.87 -3.68 3.95
N ARG A 101 -7.45 -2.70 3.13
CA ARG A 101 -6.33 -1.81 3.46
C ARG A 101 -6.58 -1.05 4.76
N ARG A 102 -7.76 -0.45 4.93
CA ARG A 102 -8.09 0.27 6.18
C ARG A 102 -8.06 -0.62 7.40
N SER A 103 -8.57 -1.84 7.29
CA SER A 103 -8.49 -2.83 8.37
C SER A 103 -7.04 -3.20 8.68
N LEU A 104 -6.20 -3.40 7.67
CA LEU A 104 -4.77 -3.67 7.85
C LEU A 104 -4.04 -2.48 8.49
N ASP A 105 -4.34 -1.22 8.06
CA ASP A 105 -3.79 -0.02 8.70
C ASP A 105 -4.12 0.02 10.20
N GLN A 106 -5.36 -0.30 10.59
CA GLN A 106 -5.78 -0.36 11.99
C GLN A 106 -5.07 -1.48 12.76
N VAL A 107 -4.91 -2.65 12.15
CA VAL A 107 -4.14 -3.75 12.76
C VAL A 107 -2.70 -3.32 13.03
N LEU A 108 -2.05 -2.68 12.06
CA LEU A 108 -0.67 -2.19 12.21
C LEU A 108 -0.56 -1.11 13.30
N GLU A 109 -1.54 -0.20 13.42
CA GLU A 109 -1.60 0.79 14.48
C GLU A 109 -1.71 0.13 15.87
N LEU A 110 -2.61 -0.85 16.03
CA LEU A 110 -2.75 -1.61 17.28
C LEU A 110 -1.49 -2.40 17.63
N ILE A 111 -0.86 -3.05 16.65
CA ILE A 111 0.41 -3.75 16.85
C ILE A 111 1.49 -2.77 17.29
N ASN A 112 1.57 -1.59 16.66
CA ASN A 112 2.58 -0.59 17.01
C ASN A 112 2.40 -0.07 18.45
N GLU A 113 1.17 0.22 18.87
CA GLU A 113 0.86 0.59 20.26
C GLU A 113 1.26 -0.52 21.25
N LEU A 114 0.95 -1.78 20.93
CA LEU A 114 1.29 -2.93 21.78
C LEU A 114 2.79 -3.18 21.87
N ALA A 115 3.51 -2.89 20.79
CA ALA A 115 4.95 -3.09 20.70
C ALA A 115 5.77 -1.94 21.31
N GLU A 116 5.18 -0.76 21.57
CA GLU A 116 5.84 0.34 22.29
C GLU A 116 6.05 0.00 23.78
N SER A 117 5.14 -0.80 24.36
CA SER A 117 5.21 -1.18 25.78
C SER A 117 6.09 -2.41 26.05
N ASP A 118 6.33 -3.27 25.05
CA ASP A 118 7.11 -4.50 25.18
C ASP A 118 7.77 -4.86 23.86
N LYS A 119 8.97 -5.45 23.92
CA LYS A 119 9.62 -6.02 22.75
C LYS A 119 8.75 -7.15 22.18
N CYS A 120 8.49 -7.12 20.88
CA CYS A 120 7.77 -8.17 20.16
C CYS A 120 8.37 -9.58 20.39
N GLU A 121 9.63 -9.62 20.80
CA GLU A 121 10.40 -10.84 21.10
C GLU A 121 9.83 -11.67 22.25
N THR A 122 9.01 -11.07 23.14
CA THR A 122 8.46 -11.75 24.33
C THR A 122 7.06 -12.31 24.12
N ASP A 123 6.38 -11.97 23.02
CA ASP A 123 5.00 -12.39 22.73
C ASP A 123 4.90 -13.01 21.33
N SER A 124 4.97 -14.33 21.26
CA SER A 124 4.92 -15.09 20.00
C SER A 124 3.63 -14.84 19.21
N THR A 125 2.51 -14.57 19.87
CA THR A 125 1.21 -14.30 19.25
C THR A 125 1.23 -12.93 18.57
N LEU A 126 1.73 -11.91 19.27
CA LEU A 126 1.86 -10.56 18.70
C LEU A 126 2.87 -10.54 17.55
N CYS A 127 4.01 -11.21 17.69
CA CYS A 127 5.01 -11.33 16.64
C CYS A 127 4.49 -12.06 15.40
N GLY A 128 3.77 -13.17 15.60
CA GLY A 128 3.11 -13.89 14.52
C GLY A 128 2.11 -12.99 13.77
N LEU A 129 1.24 -12.32 14.52
CA LEU A 129 0.26 -11.39 13.93
C LEU A 129 0.94 -10.24 13.18
N ALA A 130 2.00 -9.65 13.75
CA ALA A 130 2.79 -8.60 13.12
C ALA A 130 3.42 -9.09 11.80
N PHE A 131 4.04 -10.25 11.82
CA PHE A 131 4.65 -10.87 10.65
C PHE A 131 3.62 -11.12 9.53
N TYR A 132 2.52 -11.80 9.83
CA TYR A 132 1.49 -12.10 8.83
C TYR A 132 0.79 -10.83 8.32
N THR A 133 0.55 -9.85 9.19
CA THR A 133 -0.03 -8.56 8.79
C THR A 133 0.90 -7.83 7.83
N LEU A 134 2.20 -7.75 8.12
CA LEU A 134 3.19 -7.16 7.21
C LEU A 134 3.27 -7.90 5.88
N GLN A 135 3.28 -9.24 5.89
CA GLN A 135 3.28 -10.04 4.66
C GLN A 135 2.07 -9.72 3.80
N THR A 136 0.89 -9.65 4.41
CA THR A 136 -0.36 -9.30 3.72
C THR A 136 -0.33 -7.86 3.22
N TYR A 137 0.12 -6.92 4.04
CA TYR A 137 0.24 -5.51 3.69
C TYR A 137 1.14 -5.31 2.47
N HIS A 138 2.34 -5.90 2.49
CA HIS A 138 3.29 -5.81 1.37
C HIS A 138 2.82 -6.52 0.10
N ARG A 139 2.02 -7.56 0.26
CA ARG A 139 1.48 -8.31 -0.88
C ARG A 139 0.35 -7.56 -1.59
N TYR A 140 -0.53 -6.92 -0.86
CA TYR A 140 -1.82 -6.41 -1.37
C TYR A 140 -1.97 -4.90 -1.29
N VAL A 141 -1.22 -4.21 -0.44
CA VAL A 141 -1.34 -2.77 -0.20
C VAL A 141 -0.16 -2.01 -0.80
N GLN A 142 1.02 -2.11 -0.18
CA GLN A 142 2.18 -1.30 -0.55
C GLN A 142 3.49 -2.02 -0.18
N PRO A 143 4.52 -2.01 -1.06
CA PRO A 143 5.81 -2.56 -0.74
C PRO A 143 6.56 -1.68 0.27
N LEU A 144 7.50 -2.28 0.98
CA LEU A 144 8.29 -1.59 1.99
C LEU A 144 9.05 -0.37 1.44
N GLY A 145 9.56 -0.49 0.21
CA GLY A 145 10.34 0.57 -0.42
C GLY A 145 9.59 1.89 -0.66
N ALA A 146 8.26 1.83 -0.69
CA ALA A 146 7.38 2.97 -0.91
C ALA A 146 6.64 3.43 0.36
N LEU A 147 7.01 2.92 1.56
CA LEU A 147 6.40 3.35 2.82
C LEU A 147 6.96 4.70 3.28
N ASP A 148 6.07 5.61 3.64
CA ASP A 148 6.43 6.86 4.30
C ASP A 148 7.08 6.59 5.67
N SER A 149 7.94 7.50 6.13
CA SER A 149 8.66 7.38 7.40
C SER A 149 7.75 7.26 8.64
N ASP A 150 6.53 7.73 8.54
CA ASP A 150 5.49 7.69 9.58
C ASP A 150 4.50 6.52 9.41
N ASN A 151 4.76 5.61 8.46
CA ASN A 151 3.91 4.44 8.25
C ASN A 151 4.17 3.39 9.34
N PRO A 152 3.13 2.94 10.08
CA PRO A 152 3.27 1.91 11.11
C PRO A 152 3.89 0.60 10.58
N ALA A 153 3.64 0.25 9.32
CA ALA A 153 4.23 -0.94 8.70
C ALA A 153 5.75 -0.84 8.62
N LEU A 154 6.31 0.34 8.35
CA LEU A 154 7.76 0.55 8.36
C LEU A 154 8.34 0.39 9.76
N ALA A 155 7.73 1.00 10.77
CA ALA A 155 8.17 0.90 12.15
C ALA A 155 8.16 -0.55 12.65
N ILE A 156 7.12 -1.32 12.35
CA ILE A 156 7.03 -2.74 12.71
C ILE A 156 8.06 -3.55 11.92
N HIS A 157 8.23 -3.26 10.63
CA HIS A 157 9.25 -3.93 9.82
C HIS A 157 10.65 -3.71 10.37
N GLU A 158 11.01 -2.47 10.72
CA GLU A 158 12.32 -2.14 11.29
C GLU A 158 12.55 -2.81 12.65
N ARG A 159 11.50 -3.03 13.46
CA ARG A 159 11.59 -3.81 14.69
C ARG A 159 11.85 -5.29 14.46
N LEU A 160 11.15 -5.89 13.48
CA LEU A 160 11.29 -7.32 13.19
C LEU A 160 12.59 -7.65 12.45
N PHE A 161 13.02 -6.79 11.54
CA PHE A 161 14.10 -7.07 10.59
C PHE A 161 15.32 -6.14 10.72
N GLY A 162 15.24 -5.11 11.57
CA GLY A 162 16.26 -4.07 11.76
C GLY A 162 16.26 -3.02 10.65
N LYS A 163 16.97 -1.90 10.92
CA LYS A 163 17.07 -0.76 9.99
C LYS A 163 18.15 -1.00 8.94
N VAL A 164 18.01 -0.33 7.79
CA VAL A 164 19.02 -0.39 6.71
C VAL A 164 20.35 0.18 7.17
N ASP A 165 20.35 1.25 7.98
CA ASP A 165 21.57 1.87 8.50
C ASP A 165 22.39 0.93 9.42
N GLU A 166 21.74 -0.10 10.00
CA GLU A 166 22.35 -1.11 10.88
C GLU A 166 22.88 -2.33 10.11
N ILE A 167 22.84 -2.30 8.77
CA ILE A 167 23.28 -3.41 7.93
C ILE A 167 24.79 -3.37 7.74
N THR A 168 25.44 -4.47 8.08
CA THR A 168 26.81 -4.72 7.65
C THR A 168 26.80 -5.17 6.19
N VAL A 169 27.53 -4.45 5.35
CA VAL A 169 27.65 -4.77 3.91
C VAL A 169 28.42 -6.09 3.76
N ASP A 170 27.88 -6.99 2.96
CA ASP A 170 28.55 -8.21 2.56
C ASP A 170 29.40 -7.91 1.32
N GLU A 171 30.64 -7.49 1.55
CA GLU A 171 31.59 -7.11 0.48
C GLU A 171 31.91 -8.28 -0.48
N SER A 172 31.72 -9.53 -0.05
CA SER A 172 31.96 -10.70 -0.91
C SER A 172 31.07 -10.71 -2.15
N LYS A 173 29.86 -10.15 -2.06
CA LYS A 173 28.92 -10.03 -3.17
C LYS A 173 29.39 -9.05 -4.26
N PHE A 174 30.32 -8.16 -3.93
CA PHE A 174 30.80 -7.12 -4.84
C PHE A 174 32.18 -7.43 -5.41
N LEU A 175 32.88 -8.47 -4.94
CA LEU A 175 34.17 -8.89 -5.47
C LEU A 175 34.02 -9.29 -6.95
N GLY A 176 34.77 -8.60 -7.82
CA GLY A 176 34.74 -8.86 -9.27
C GLY A 176 33.41 -8.51 -9.95
N PHE A 177 32.52 -7.77 -9.27
CA PHE A 177 31.27 -7.30 -9.88
C PHE A 177 31.55 -6.19 -10.88
N ILE A 178 31.16 -6.42 -12.13
CA ILE A 178 31.27 -5.44 -13.21
C ILE A 178 29.89 -4.78 -13.35
N MET A 179 29.85 -3.46 -13.19
CA MET A 179 28.63 -2.69 -13.39
C MET A 179 28.12 -2.84 -14.82
N PRO A 180 26.82 -3.16 -15.00
CA PRO A 180 26.22 -3.16 -16.33
C PRO A 180 26.27 -1.75 -16.93
N LYS A 181 26.40 -1.69 -18.26
CA LYS A 181 26.27 -0.41 -18.98
C LYS A 181 24.81 0.00 -18.98
N THR A 182 24.54 1.20 -18.50
CA THR A 182 23.19 1.76 -18.37
C THR A 182 23.17 3.20 -18.89
N THR A 183 22.01 3.65 -19.34
CA THR A 183 21.79 5.06 -19.74
C THR A 183 21.69 5.95 -18.52
N ILE A 184 21.01 5.48 -17.47
CA ILE A 184 20.99 6.16 -16.17
C ILE A 184 22.26 5.76 -15.42
N PRO A 185 23.08 6.70 -14.92
CA PRO A 185 24.25 6.37 -14.12
C PRO A 185 23.91 5.49 -12.92
N MET A 186 24.64 4.39 -12.75
CA MET A 186 24.47 3.47 -11.62
C MET A 186 25.73 3.51 -10.75
N GLU A 187 25.69 4.25 -9.66
CA GLU A 187 26.82 4.38 -8.75
C GLU A 187 26.76 3.31 -7.66
N LEU A 188 27.77 2.45 -7.60
CA LEU A 188 27.91 1.41 -6.57
C LEU A 188 28.69 1.95 -5.36
N ASN A 189 28.11 2.87 -4.63
CA ASN A 189 28.65 3.39 -3.37
C ASN A 189 28.10 2.64 -2.15
N ASP A 190 28.61 2.96 -0.96
CA ASP A 190 28.24 2.27 0.29
C ASP A 190 26.74 2.32 0.59
N GLU A 191 26.06 3.41 0.27
CA GLU A 191 24.62 3.53 0.45
C GLU A 191 23.85 2.55 -0.45
N VAL A 192 24.26 2.41 -1.69
CA VAL A 192 23.69 1.46 -2.63
C VAL A 192 23.99 0.02 -2.22
N LYS A 193 25.23 -0.28 -1.80
CA LYS A 193 25.63 -1.59 -1.29
C LYS A 193 24.81 -2.01 -0.09
N LYS A 194 24.50 -1.09 0.84
CA LYS A 194 23.61 -1.34 1.98
C LYS A 194 22.21 -1.79 1.51
N PHE A 195 21.61 -1.10 0.54
CA PHE A 195 20.31 -1.50 0.00
C PHE A 195 20.35 -2.83 -0.75
N ILE A 196 21.42 -3.10 -1.52
CA ILE A 196 21.58 -4.41 -2.17
C ILE A 196 21.66 -5.51 -1.11
N THR A 197 22.47 -5.33 -0.07
CA THR A 197 22.59 -6.29 1.04
C THR A 197 21.24 -6.44 1.76
N TYR A 198 20.54 -5.36 2.04
CA TYR A 198 19.22 -5.38 2.66
C TYR A 198 18.20 -6.17 1.84
N PHE A 199 18.08 -5.86 0.55
CA PHE A 199 17.14 -6.55 -0.35
C PHE A 199 17.48 -8.04 -0.51
N SER A 200 18.76 -8.38 -0.57
CA SER A 200 19.22 -9.76 -0.75
C SER A 200 19.29 -10.60 0.53
N THR A 201 19.06 -10.00 1.70
CA THR A 201 19.05 -10.69 3.00
C THR A 201 17.71 -10.52 3.70
N ARG A 202 17.54 -9.45 4.47
CA ARG A 202 16.38 -9.20 5.34
C ARG A 202 15.07 -9.05 4.57
N HIS A 203 15.13 -8.52 3.34
CA HIS A 203 13.94 -8.32 2.50
C HIS A 203 13.85 -9.30 1.30
N LYS A 204 14.66 -10.34 1.31
CA LYS A 204 14.85 -11.26 0.16
C LYS A 204 13.54 -11.86 -0.35
N ALA A 205 12.71 -12.42 0.52
CA ALA A 205 11.46 -13.06 0.13
C ALA A 205 10.46 -12.09 -0.52
N HIS A 206 10.44 -10.81 -0.09
CA HIS A 206 9.61 -9.78 -0.68
C HIS A 206 10.14 -9.35 -2.04
N PHE A 207 11.44 -9.12 -2.15
CA PHE A 207 12.08 -8.71 -3.39
C PHE A 207 11.95 -9.79 -4.47
N GLN A 208 12.11 -11.07 -4.11
CA GLN A 208 11.86 -12.18 -5.04
C GLN A 208 10.43 -12.15 -5.61
N ARG A 209 9.41 -11.83 -4.79
CA ARG A 209 8.04 -11.65 -5.29
C ARG A 209 7.90 -10.47 -6.25
N TYR A 210 8.67 -9.40 -6.07
CA TYR A 210 8.68 -8.27 -7.01
C TYR A 210 9.25 -8.70 -8.36
N LEU A 211 10.35 -9.44 -8.36
CA LEU A 211 10.95 -10.00 -9.58
C LEU A 211 9.97 -10.96 -10.28
N LYS A 212 9.26 -11.81 -9.54
CA LYS A 212 8.23 -12.69 -10.12
C LYS A 212 7.06 -11.94 -10.76
N ARG A 213 6.66 -10.78 -10.21
CA ARG A 213 5.67 -9.91 -10.88
C ARG A 213 6.26 -9.23 -12.11
N ALA A 214 7.53 -8.83 -12.04
CA ALA A 214 8.24 -8.24 -13.16
C ALA A 214 8.28 -9.18 -14.38
N GLU A 215 8.45 -10.49 -14.18
CA GLU A 215 8.40 -11.50 -15.26
C GLU A 215 7.13 -11.39 -16.11
N PHE A 216 6.03 -10.97 -15.52
CA PHE A 216 4.75 -10.82 -16.20
C PHE A 216 4.52 -9.41 -16.77
N TYR A 217 4.74 -8.37 -15.96
CA TYR A 217 4.39 -7.01 -16.36
C TYR A 217 5.45 -6.28 -17.18
N PHE A 218 6.74 -6.58 -16.99
CA PHE A 218 7.81 -5.86 -17.66
C PHE A 218 7.76 -6.00 -19.19
N PRO A 219 7.51 -7.18 -19.79
CA PRO A 219 7.38 -7.28 -21.25
C PRO A 219 6.29 -6.39 -21.85
N MET A 220 5.19 -6.13 -21.08
CA MET A 220 4.12 -5.25 -21.53
C MET A 220 4.49 -3.76 -21.40
N VAL A 221 5.27 -3.40 -20.38
CA VAL A 221 5.65 -2.03 -20.03
C VAL A 221 6.87 -1.55 -20.81
N GLU A 222 7.81 -2.45 -21.08
CA GLU A 222 9.08 -2.17 -21.77
C GLU A 222 8.87 -1.51 -23.14
N ARG A 223 7.92 -2.03 -23.93
CA ARG A 223 7.56 -1.45 -25.23
C ARG A 223 7.10 0.00 -25.08
N ILE A 224 6.27 0.29 -24.06
CA ILE A 224 5.75 1.65 -23.82
C ILE A 224 6.88 2.61 -23.39
N ILE A 225 7.82 2.14 -22.57
CA ILE A 225 8.99 2.90 -22.15
C ILE A 225 9.86 3.28 -23.37
N ALA A 226 10.08 2.34 -24.28
CA ALA A 226 10.81 2.57 -25.51
C ALA A 226 10.09 3.55 -26.45
N GLU A 227 8.76 3.42 -26.60
CA GLU A 227 7.94 4.35 -27.40
C GLU A 227 7.97 5.78 -26.85
N GLU A 228 8.05 5.97 -25.52
CA GLU A 228 8.18 7.30 -24.89
C GLU A 228 9.64 7.82 -24.91
N GLY A 229 10.58 7.04 -25.46
CA GLY A 229 11.99 7.43 -25.62
C GLY A 229 12.73 7.54 -24.28
N MET A 230 12.38 6.68 -23.31
CA MET A 230 12.96 6.69 -21.97
C MET A 230 14.04 5.61 -21.81
N PRO A 231 15.01 5.82 -20.91
CA PRO A 231 16.00 4.81 -20.58
C PRO A 231 15.34 3.49 -20.13
N PRO A 232 15.79 2.32 -20.62
CA PRO A 232 15.17 1.04 -20.29
C PRO A 232 15.23 0.72 -18.79
N GLU A 233 16.25 1.17 -18.09
CA GLU A 233 16.43 0.93 -16.65
C GLU A 233 15.32 1.54 -15.80
N ILE A 234 14.60 2.56 -16.33
CA ILE A 234 13.54 3.25 -15.59
C ILE A 234 12.38 2.31 -15.23
N ILE A 235 12.25 1.17 -15.91
CA ILE A 235 11.27 0.13 -15.62
C ILE A 235 11.38 -0.34 -14.16
N ASN A 236 12.59 -0.36 -13.60
CA ASN A 236 12.87 -0.82 -12.24
C ASN A 236 12.34 0.15 -11.17
N LEU A 237 11.92 1.37 -11.56
CA LEU A 237 11.21 2.26 -10.66
C LEU A 237 9.90 1.64 -10.15
N ALA A 238 9.22 0.84 -10.96
CA ALA A 238 8.03 0.11 -10.55
C ALA A 238 8.29 -0.88 -9.38
N ILE A 239 9.53 -1.39 -9.26
CA ILE A 239 9.94 -2.23 -8.12
C ILE A 239 9.91 -1.40 -6.83
N VAL A 240 10.47 -0.20 -6.88
CA VAL A 240 10.56 0.70 -5.71
C VAL A 240 9.18 1.26 -5.33
N GLU A 241 8.38 1.68 -6.32
CA GLU A 241 7.09 2.32 -6.11
C GLU A 241 6.02 1.36 -5.58
N SER A 242 5.92 0.19 -6.18
CA SER A 242 4.79 -0.71 -5.89
C SER A 242 5.17 -2.19 -5.74
N GLY A 243 6.45 -2.55 -5.90
CA GLY A 243 6.84 -3.95 -6.08
C GLY A 243 6.18 -4.56 -7.32
N VAL A 244 6.06 -3.75 -8.39
CA VAL A 244 5.41 -4.12 -9.66
C VAL A 244 3.94 -4.55 -9.46
N ASN A 245 3.18 -3.77 -8.69
CA ASN A 245 1.78 -4.09 -8.36
C ASN A 245 0.82 -2.99 -8.87
N PRO A 246 0.04 -3.22 -9.94
CA PRO A 246 -0.92 -2.24 -10.45
C PRO A 246 -2.09 -1.96 -9.49
N HIS A 247 -2.28 -2.80 -8.48
CA HIS A 247 -3.32 -2.60 -7.48
C HIS A 247 -2.82 -1.94 -6.19
N ALA A 248 -1.54 -1.56 -6.11
CA ALA A 248 -0.99 -0.92 -4.92
C ALA A 248 -1.74 0.38 -4.57
N HIS A 249 -1.99 0.59 -3.29
CA HIS A 249 -2.70 1.76 -2.76
C HIS A 249 -2.07 2.22 -1.46
N SER A 250 -1.33 3.33 -1.49
CA SER A 250 -0.65 3.88 -0.32
C SER A 250 -1.59 4.63 0.64
N ARG A 251 -1.13 4.90 1.87
CA ARG A 251 -1.84 5.74 2.84
C ARG A 251 -2.03 7.18 2.32
N ALA A 252 -1.10 7.68 1.54
CA ALA A 252 -1.16 8.99 0.87
C ALA A 252 -2.11 9.00 -0.35
N ASN A 253 -2.87 7.92 -0.60
CA ASN A 253 -3.74 7.72 -1.75
C ASN A 253 -3.01 7.74 -3.10
N ALA A 254 -1.73 7.37 -3.11
CA ALA A 254 -1.04 7.03 -4.34
C ALA A 254 -1.50 5.65 -4.83
N LEU A 255 -1.71 5.50 -6.15
CA LEU A 255 -2.30 4.29 -6.73
C LEU A 255 -1.48 3.75 -7.91
N GLY A 256 -1.58 2.42 -8.07
CA GLY A 256 -1.11 1.72 -9.24
C GLY A 256 0.38 1.39 -9.21
N MET A 257 0.87 0.87 -10.31
CA MET A 257 2.26 0.43 -10.47
C MET A 257 3.25 1.59 -10.24
N TRP A 258 2.90 2.80 -10.66
CA TRP A 258 3.71 4.01 -10.64
C TRP A 258 3.39 4.96 -9.49
N GLN A 259 2.48 4.57 -8.59
CA GLN A 259 2.11 5.32 -7.38
C GLN A 259 1.74 6.80 -7.61
N PHE A 260 0.94 7.07 -8.64
CA PHE A 260 0.41 8.41 -8.85
C PHE A 260 -0.51 8.85 -7.71
N ILE A 261 -0.27 10.03 -7.15
CA ILE A 261 -1.29 10.74 -6.38
C ILE A 261 -2.29 11.39 -7.35
N LYS A 262 -3.55 11.58 -6.91
CA LYS A 262 -4.63 12.06 -7.79
C LYS A 262 -4.33 13.38 -8.49
N PRO A 263 -3.81 14.44 -7.82
CA PRO A 263 -3.50 15.69 -8.49
C PRO A 263 -2.47 15.53 -9.63
N THR A 264 -1.40 14.77 -9.37
CA THR A 264 -0.36 14.51 -10.37
C THR A 264 -0.91 13.66 -11.53
N GLY A 265 -1.69 12.61 -11.22
CA GLY A 265 -2.33 11.80 -12.25
C GLY A 265 -3.21 12.64 -13.18
N LYS A 266 -4.01 13.56 -12.63
CA LYS A 266 -4.86 14.47 -13.42
C LYS A 266 -4.05 15.40 -14.34
N MET A 267 -2.85 15.83 -13.93
CA MET A 267 -1.95 16.65 -14.79
C MET A 267 -1.41 15.88 -15.99
N TYR A 268 -1.46 14.54 -15.95
CA TYR A 268 -1.02 13.63 -17.02
C TYR A 268 -2.19 12.81 -17.58
N ASP A 269 -3.39 13.37 -17.59
CA ASP A 269 -4.61 12.82 -18.20
C ASP A 269 -5.06 11.46 -17.65
N LEU A 270 -4.71 11.17 -16.40
CA LEU A 270 -5.22 9.98 -15.70
C LEU A 270 -6.52 10.32 -14.99
N GLU A 271 -7.61 9.83 -15.55
CA GLU A 271 -8.94 9.98 -15.01
C GLU A 271 -9.29 8.90 -13.99
N GLY A 272 -10.26 9.20 -13.14
CA GLY A 272 -10.75 8.24 -12.19
C GLY A 272 -12.02 8.70 -11.48
N ASN A 273 -12.88 7.74 -11.19
CA ASN A 273 -14.11 7.93 -10.46
C ASN A 273 -14.35 6.73 -9.53
N GLN A 274 -15.57 6.54 -9.06
CA GLN A 274 -15.90 5.39 -8.20
C GLN A 274 -15.92 4.03 -8.93
N TRP A 275 -15.91 4.00 -10.27
CA TRP A 275 -15.99 2.81 -11.09
C TRP A 275 -14.64 2.36 -11.62
N PHE A 276 -13.81 3.31 -12.03
CA PHE A 276 -12.47 3.05 -12.54
C PHE A 276 -11.49 4.12 -12.05
N ASP A 277 -10.18 3.77 -12.08
CA ASP A 277 -9.09 4.70 -11.79
C ASP A 277 -7.89 4.39 -12.68
N GLU A 278 -7.62 5.25 -13.65
CA GLU A 278 -6.61 5.05 -14.69
C GLU A 278 -5.17 5.10 -14.17
N ARG A 279 -4.96 5.52 -12.93
CA ARG A 279 -3.67 5.39 -12.26
C ARG A 279 -3.26 3.92 -12.07
N ARG A 280 -4.22 2.99 -12.16
CA ARG A 280 -4.02 1.53 -12.17
C ARG A 280 -3.90 0.96 -13.56
N ASN A 281 -4.39 1.65 -14.61
CA ASN A 281 -4.31 1.19 -15.98
C ASN A 281 -2.85 1.10 -16.42
N LEU A 282 -2.42 -0.07 -16.87
CA LEU A 282 -1.03 -0.35 -17.15
C LEU A 282 -0.46 0.55 -18.25
N GLU A 283 -1.16 0.68 -19.37
CA GLU A 283 -0.70 1.48 -20.50
C GLU A 283 -0.70 2.97 -20.17
N LYS A 284 -1.87 3.50 -19.75
CA LYS A 284 -2.03 4.94 -19.49
C LYS A 284 -1.12 5.44 -18.39
N SER A 285 -1.04 4.71 -17.25
CA SER A 285 -0.20 5.14 -16.13
C SER A 285 1.30 5.03 -16.43
N THR A 286 1.71 4.09 -17.29
CA THR A 286 3.11 4.00 -17.73
C THR A 286 3.47 5.19 -18.60
N ARG A 287 2.67 5.52 -19.64
CA ARG A 287 2.89 6.70 -20.48
C ARG A 287 2.94 7.99 -19.65
N ALA A 288 1.99 8.14 -18.73
CA ALA A 288 1.95 9.28 -17.82
C ALA A 288 3.22 9.37 -16.96
N SER A 289 3.70 8.24 -16.41
CA SER A 289 4.91 8.19 -15.60
C SER A 289 6.16 8.56 -16.41
N MET A 290 6.28 8.05 -17.63
CA MET A 290 7.41 8.35 -18.50
C MET A 290 7.45 9.84 -18.86
N ARG A 291 6.32 10.43 -19.24
CA ARG A 291 6.21 11.87 -19.53
C ARG A 291 6.54 12.73 -18.30
N PHE A 292 6.05 12.34 -17.13
CA PHE A 292 6.37 13.04 -15.88
C PHE A 292 7.88 12.98 -15.57
N LEU A 293 8.48 11.80 -15.61
CA LEU A 293 9.92 11.62 -15.37
C LEU A 293 10.77 12.38 -16.40
N LYS A 294 10.36 12.38 -17.67
CA LYS A 294 11.01 13.15 -18.73
C LYS A 294 11.03 14.65 -18.42
N SER A 295 9.88 15.21 -18.02
CA SER A 295 9.78 16.62 -17.64
C SER A 295 10.64 16.98 -16.41
N LEU A 296 10.75 16.04 -15.45
CA LEU A 296 11.63 16.21 -14.29
C LEU A 296 13.11 16.15 -14.69
N TYR A 297 13.48 15.22 -15.56
CA TYR A 297 14.85 15.14 -16.07
C TYR A 297 15.24 16.39 -16.86
N GLU A 298 14.37 16.89 -17.73
CA GLU A 298 14.56 18.16 -18.44
C GLU A 298 14.73 19.36 -17.48
N THR A 299 14.06 19.33 -16.34
CA THR A 299 14.16 20.39 -15.31
C THR A 299 15.50 20.34 -14.55
N TYR A 300 15.97 19.15 -14.19
CA TYR A 300 17.11 19.01 -13.28
C TYR A 300 18.42 18.66 -13.99
N GLY A 301 18.37 18.02 -15.16
CA GLY A 301 19.54 17.53 -15.90
C GLY A 301 20.28 16.37 -15.20
N ASP A 302 19.70 15.83 -14.12
CA ASP A 302 20.25 14.77 -13.29
C ASP A 302 19.17 13.76 -12.93
N TRP A 303 19.40 12.48 -13.20
CA TRP A 303 18.42 11.42 -12.96
C TRP A 303 18.09 11.23 -11.47
N TYR A 304 19.08 11.34 -10.60
CA TYR A 304 18.84 11.14 -9.16
C TYR A 304 18.03 12.29 -8.56
N LEU A 305 18.23 13.53 -9.05
CA LEU A 305 17.39 14.67 -8.68
C LEU A 305 15.98 14.54 -9.28
N ALA A 306 15.86 14.06 -10.53
CA ALA A 306 14.57 13.80 -11.17
C ALA A 306 13.78 12.73 -10.39
N LEU A 307 14.40 11.60 -10.03
CA LEU A 307 13.80 10.58 -9.18
C LEU A 307 13.40 11.12 -7.81
N SER A 308 14.25 11.94 -7.19
CA SER A 308 13.93 12.60 -5.91
C SER A 308 12.73 13.54 -6.05
N ALA A 309 12.58 14.22 -7.18
CA ALA A 309 11.45 15.11 -7.45
C ALA A 309 10.16 14.33 -7.76
N TYR A 310 10.27 13.17 -8.37
CA TYR A 310 9.15 12.25 -8.56
C TYR A 310 8.56 11.82 -7.22
N ASN A 311 9.43 11.41 -6.27
CA ASN A 311 9.03 11.01 -4.92
C ASN A 311 8.50 12.17 -4.07
N ALA A 312 9.29 13.26 -3.94
CA ALA A 312 9.03 14.30 -2.96
C ALA A 312 8.31 15.53 -3.50
N GLY A 313 8.27 15.67 -4.81
CA GLY A 313 7.83 16.88 -5.52
C GLY A 313 8.93 17.91 -5.71
N GLY A 314 8.95 18.54 -6.88
CA GLY A 314 10.02 19.48 -7.31
C GLY A 314 10.26 20.63 -6.34
N GLY A 315 9.24 21.15 -5.66
CA GLY A 315 9.40 22.24 -4.71
C GLY A 315 10.30 21.91 -3.50
N LYS A 316 10.32 20.62 -3.05
CA LYS A 316 11.23 20.19 -1.99
C LYS A 316 12.65 20.04 -2.52
N VAL A 317 12.81 19.47 -3.72
CA VAL A 317 14.13 19.31 -4.35
C VAL A 317 14.78 20.67 -4.60
N ASN A 318 14.05 21.66 -5.14
CA ASN A 318 14.55 23.01 -5.37
C ASN A 318 15.02 23.68 -4.08
N ARG A 319 14.31 23.51 -2.96
CA ARG A 319 14.76 24.03 -1.66
C ARG A 319 16.06 23.38 -1.22
N SER A 320 16.19 22.07 -1.37
CA SER A 320 17.40 21.33 -0.99
C SER A 320 18.59 21.68 -1.87
N ILE A 321 18.40 21.88 -3.19
CA ILE A 321 19.41 22.39 -4.11
C ILE A 321 19.91 23.77 -3.64
N LYS A 322 18.99 24.68 -3.30
CA LYS A 322 19.33 26.02 -2.78
C LYS A 322 20.12 25.94 -1.47
N GLN A 323 19.76 25.05 -0.56
CA GLN A 323 20.48 24.84 0.71
C GLN A 323 21.87 24.25 0.49
N ALA A 324 21.99 23.29 -0.44
CA ALA A 324 23.26 22.65 -0.78
C ALA A 324 24.19 23.55 -1.59
N LYS A 325 23.66 24.59 -2.23
CA LYS A 325 24.36 25.43 -3.23
C LYS A 325 25.01 24.57 -4.33
N SER A 326 24.37 23.47 -4.70
CA SER A 326 24.87 22.45 -5.64
C SER A 326 23.72 21.76 -6.34
N LYS A 327 23.95 21.27 -7.57
CA LYS A 327 23.06 20.35 -8.28
C LYS A 327 23.56 18.90 -8.25
N ASP A 328 24.65 18.62 -7.55
CA ASP A 328 25.15 17.27 -7.32
C ASP A 328 24.23 16.57 -6.32
N PHE A 329 23.58 15.48 -6.74
CA PHE A 329 22.63 14.74 -5.90
C PHE A 329 23.23 14.34 -4.54
N TRP A 330 24.48 13.83 -4.51
CA TRP A 330 25.09 13.36 -3.27
C TRP A 330 25.35 14.48 -2.26
N LYS A 331 25.55 15.72 -2.74
CA LYS A 331 25.63 16.92 -1.89
C LYS A 331 24.26 17.41 -1.46
N VAL A 332 23.26 17.35 -2.35
CA VAL A 332 21.88 17.79 -2.07
C VAL A 332 21.16 16.81 -1.14
N ARG A 333 21.46 15.52 -1.24
CA ARG A 333 20.81 14.42 -0.53
C ARG A 333 20.72 14.60 0.98
N LYS A 334 21.72 15.18 1.63
CA LYS A 334 21.74 15.42 3.09
C LYS A 334 20.63 16.35 3.58
N TYR A 335 20.04 17.15 2.70
CA TYR A 335 18.93 18.07 3.02
C TYR A 335 17.55 17.47 2.76
N PHE A 336 17.50 16.25 2.24
CA PHE A 336 16.24 15.53 2.05
C PHE A 336 15.78 14.87 3.35
N ARG A 337 14.46 14.63 3.47
CA ARG A 337 13.93 13.68 4.46
C ARG A 337 14.41 12.27 4.13
N ARG A 338 14.42 11.39 5.13
CA ARG A 338 14.92 10.01 5.03
C ARG A 338 14.39 9.29 3.77
N GLU A 339 13.10 9.29 3.56
CA GLU A 339 12.45 8.64 2.41
C GLU A 339 13.06 9.08 1.07
N THR A 340 13.08 10.40 0.81
CA THR A 340 13.64 10.97 -0.42
C THR A 340 15.16 10.80 -0.52
N LYS A 341 15.85 10.89 0.64
CA LYS A 341 17.28 10.63 0.75
C LYS A 341 17.68 9.22 0.30
N GLU A 342 16.83 8.24 0.57
CA GLU A 342 17.05 6.83 0.26
C GLU A 342 16.50 6.41 -1.11
N TYR A 343 15.67 7.24 -1.74
CA TYR A 343 14.91 6.87 -2.92
C TYR A 343 15.79 6.51 -4.14
N ALA A 344 16.70 7.39 -4.54
CA ALA A 344 17.63 7.10 -5.65
C ALA A 344 18.58 5.92 -5.33
N PRO A 345 19.20 5.80 -4.14
CA PRO A 345 19.94 4.60 -3.76
C PRO A 345 19.13 3.29 -3.84
N ARG A 346 17.85 3.33 -3.44
CA ARG A 346 16.94 2.17 -3.58
C ARG A 346 16.69 1.80 -5.03
N PHE A 347 16.47 2.80 -5.90
CA PHE A 347 16.28 2.59 -7.33
C PHE A 347 17.52 1.96 -7.95
N VAL A 348 18.71 2.49 -7.66
CA VAL A 348 19.96 1.94 -8.16
C VAL A 348 20.17 0.51 -7.69
N ALA A 349 19.96 0.24 -6.40
CA ALA A 349 20.09 -1.10 -5.83
C ALA A 349 19.10 -2.09 -6.46
N ALA A 350 17.84 -1.69 -6.61
CA ALA A 350 16.80 -2.51 -7.25
C ALA A 350 17.14 -2.82 -8.70
N THR A 351 17.66 -1.83 -9.44
CA THR A 351 18.09 -1.99 -10.84
C THR A 351 19.28 -2.96 -10.95
N ILE A 352 20.32 -2.79 -10.12
CA ILE A 352 21.49 -3.67 -10.11
C ILE A 352 21.08 -5.12 -9.82
N ILE A 353 20.19 -5.35 -8.85
CA ILE A 353 19.69 -6.68 -8.52
C ILE A 353 18.86 -7.24 -9.70
N ALA A 354 17.93 -6.46 -10.25
CA ALA A 354 17.07 -6.90 -11.34
C ALA A 354 17.86 -7.28 -12.60
N MET A 355 18.96 -6.59 -12.88
CA MET A 355 19.87 -6.90 -14.00
C MET A 355 20.79 -8.09 -13.70
N ASN A 356 21.00 -8.47 -12.44
CA ASN A 356 21.92 -9.52 -12.02
C ASN A 356 21.34 -10.35 -10.87
N PRO A 357 20.13 -10.93 -11.00
CA PRO A 357 19.42 -11.52 -9.88
C PRO A 357 20.19 -12.67 -9.22
N GLU A 358 20.77 -13.57 -9.99
CA GLU A 358 21.51 -14.73 -9.50
C GLU A 358 22.74 -14.34 -8.67
N ARG A 359 23.43 -13.27 -9.08
CA ARG A 359 24.59 -12.73 -8.36
C ARG A 359 24.25 -12.36 -6.92
N PHE A 360 23.05 -11.87 -6.69
CA PHE A 360 22.58 -11.44 -5.37
C PHE A 360 21.70 -12.50 -4.69
N GLY A 361 21.70 -13.73 -5.21
CA GLY A 361 21.04 -14.89 -4.61
C GLY A 361 19.53 -14.95 -4.85
N PHE A 362 19.04 -14.32 -5.93
CA PHE A 362 17.66 -14.43 -6.39
C PHE A 362 17.56 -15.43 -7.54
N GLU A 363 16.35 -15.94 -7.77
CA GLU A 363 16.07 -16.71 -8.97
C GLU A 363 16.16 -15.81 -10.20
N PRO A 364 16.67 -16.31 -11.34
CA PRO A 364 16.69 -15.55 -12.59
C PRO A 364 15.28 -15.17 -13.01
N MET A 365 15.10 -13.96 -13.53
CA MET A 365 13.84 -13.54 -14.12
C MET A 365 13.61 -14.27 -15.44
N ARG A 366 12.47 -14.96 -15.53
CA ARG A 366 12.03 -15.62 -16.76
C ARG A 366 10.83 -14.86 -17.29
N TYR A 367 11.09 -13.90 -18.17
CA TYR A 367 10.03 -13.11 -18.78
C TYR A 367 9.02 -14.01 -19.49
N LYS A 368 7.76 -13.78 -19.22
CA LYS A 368 6.66 -14.45 -19.91
C LYS A 368 6.39 -13.72 -21.22
N GLU A 369 6.03 -14.49 -22.25
CA GLU A 369 5.53 -13.88 -23.47
C GLU A 369 4.38 -12.94 -23.14
N PRO A 370 4.39 -11.68 -23.65
CA PRO A 370 3.28 -10.77 -23.47
C PRO A 370 2.00 -11.41 -24.01
N ILE A 371 0.94 -11.38 -23.21
CA ILE A 371 -0.38 -11.79 -23.69
C ILE A 371 -0.81 -10.80 -24.77
N PRO A 372 -0.97 -11.22 -26.04
CA PRO A 372 -1.54 -10.35 -27.06
C PRO A 372 -2.95 -9.94 -26.64
N VAL A 373 -3.21 -8.64 -26.55
CA VAL A 373 -4.47 -8.10 -26.05
C VAL A 373 -5.12 -7.17 -27.06
N ILE A 374 -6.44 -7.08 -26.97
CA ILE A 374 -7.27 -6.15 -27.74
C ILE A 374 -8.25 -5.45 -26.80
N LYS A 375 -8.61 -4.20 -27.13
CA LYS A 375 -9.72 -3.49 -26.46
C LYS A 375 -11.02 -3.88 -27.13
N PHE A 376 -11.86 -4.61 -26.39
CA PHE A 376 -13.15 -5.10 -26.88
C PHE A 376 -14.31 -4.31 -26.26
N PRO A 377 -15.30 -3.84 -27.07
CA PRO A 377 -16.42 -3.06 -26.57
C PRO A 377 -17.38 -3.96 -25.78
N VAL A 378 -17.50 -3.73 -24.49
CA VAL A 378 -18.40 -4.48 -23.60
C VAL A 378 -19.50 -3.54 -23.08
N PRO A 379 -20.78 -3.97 -23.09
CA PRO A 379 -21.88 -3.16 -22.57
C PRO A 379 -21.65 -2.72 -21.12
N GLN A 380 -22.28 -1.61 -20.74
CA GLN A 380 -22.25 -1.10 -19.38
C GLN A 380 -22.85 -2.07 -18.36
N GLY A 381 -22.39 -2.01 -17.11
CA GLY A 381 -22.98 -2.71 -15.97
C GLY A 381 -22.77 -4.22 -15.94
N VAL A 382 -21.82 -4.76 -16.71
CA VAL A 382 -21.49 -6.19 -16.73
C VAL A 382 -20.31 -6.45 -15.78
N ALA A 383 -20.50 -7.39 -14.83
CA ALA A 383 -19.46 -7.81 -13.92
C ALA A 383 -18.36 -8.61 -14.64
N LEU A 384 -17.11 -8.45 -14.24
CA LEU A 384 -15.99 -9.23 -14.80
C LEU A 384 -16.19 -10.74 -14.58
N GLU A 385 -16.80 -11.15 -13.46
CA GLU A 385 -17.16 -12.52 -13.16
C GLU A 385 -18.14 -13.08 -14.19
N THR A 386 -19.14 -12.28 -14.57
CA THR A 386 -20.12 -12.64 -15.59
C THR A 386 -19.44 -12.78 -16.97
N ILE A 387 -18.60 -11.82 -17.33
CA ILE A 387 -17.81 -11.89 -18.58
C ILE A 387 -16.95 -13.14 -18.58
N ALA A 388 -16.24 -13.42 -17.48
CA ALA A 388 -15.39 -14.59 -17.33
C ALA A 388 -16.17 -15.91 -17.54
N TYR A 389 -17.36 -16.00 -16.94
CA TYR A 389 -18.22 -17.18 -17.05
C TYR A 389 -18.67 -17.43 -18.49
N TYR A 390 -19.25 -16.43 -19.14
CA TYR A 390 -19.81 -16.58 -20.48
C TYR A 390 -18.74 -16.70 -21.58
N SER A 391 -17.59 -16.05 -21.42
CA SER A 391 -16.49 -16.09 -22.39
C SER A 391 -15.42 -17.15 -22.09
N ARG A 392 -15.57 -17.91 -20.98
CA ARG A 392 -14.60 -18.91 -20.54
C ARG A 392 -13.17 -18.38 -20.37
N ILE A 393 -13.05 -17.08 -20.10
CA ILE A 393 -11.78 -16.42 -19.76
C ILE A 393 -11.60 -16.47 -18.26
N SER A 394 -10.39 -16.75 -17.78
CA SER A 394 -10.09 -16.70 -16.33
C SER A 394 -10.42 -15.31 -15.77
N ILE A 395 -11.15 -15.27 -14.65
CA ILE A 395 -11.43 -14.01 -13.93
C ILE A 395 -10.13 -13.31 -13.49
N ASP A 396 -9.11 -14.08 -13.11
CA ASP A 396 -7.83 -13.53 -12.74
C ASP A 396 -7.13 -12.86 -13.93
N THR A 397 -7.25 -13.43 -15.13
CA THR A 397 -6.76 -12.81 -16.37
C THR A 397 -7.49 -11.50 -16.66
N LEU A 398 -8.82 -11.47 -16.58
CA LEU A 398 -9.58 -10.23 -16.80
C LEU A 398 -9.25 -9.14 -15.79
N ARG A 399 -9.12 -9.49 -14.50
CA ARG A 399 -8.72 -8.55 -13.45
C ARG A 399 -7.30 -8.03 -13.60
N LEU A 400 -6.40 -8.87 -14.08
CA LEU A 400 -5.01 -8.55 -14.31
C LEU A 400 -4.85 -7.58 -15.49
N LEU A 401 -5.64 -7.76 -16.55
CA LEU A 401 -5.61 -6.91 -17.74
C LEU A 401 -6.41 -5.60 -17.55
N ASN A 402 -7.35 -5.54 -16.60
CA ASN A 402 -8.20 -4.38 -16.33
C ASN A 402 -8.15 -3.95 -14.84
N PRO A 403 -6.95 -3.66 -14.31
CA PRO A 403 -6.78 -3.35 -12.88
C PRO A 403 -7.42 -2.01 -12.48
N GLU A 404 -7.74 -1.15 -13.45
CA GLU A 404 -8.44 0.12 -13.26
C GLU A 404 -9.89 -0.05 -12.84
N LEU A 405 -10.55 -1.16 -13.14
CA LEU A 405 -11.96 -1.38 -12.80
C LEU A 405 -12.14 -1.62 -11.29
N VAL A 406 -12.38 -0.54 -10.55
CA VAL A 406 -12.45 -0.52 -9.07
C VAL A 406 -13.58 -1.40 -8.53
N LYS A 407 -14.71 -1.49 -9.26
CA LYS A 407 -15.89 -2.25 -8.87
C LYS A 407 -15.95 -3.65 -9.49
N GLY A 408 -14.93 -4.03 -10.27
CA GLY A 408 -14.93 -5.32 -10.97
C GLY A 408 -16.03 -5.47 -12.01
N MET A 409 -16.50 -4.36 -12.59
CA MET A 409 -17.53 -4.35 -13.64
C MET A 409 -17.31 -3.18 -14.58
N THR A 410 -17.90 -3.26 -15.78
CA THR A 410 -17.92 -2.15 -16.74
C THR A 410 -18.72 -0.97 -16.18
N PRO A 411 -18.22 0.27 -16.31
CA PRO A 411 -18.89 1.45 -15.73
C PRO A 411 -20.25 1.73 -16.36
N PRO A 412 -21.27 2.12 -15.59
CA PRO A 412 -22.64 2.30 -16.10
C PRO A 412 -22.83 3.51 -17.02
N ALA A 413 -21.84 4.39 -17.17
CA ALA A 413 -21.90 5.57 -18.04
C ALA A 413 -21.23 5.37 -19.39
N TYR A 414 -20.77 4.16 -19.67
CA TYR A 414 -20.14 3.82 -20.94
C TYR A 414 -21.00 2.81 -21.67
N ASP A 415 -21.65 3.20 -22.74
CA ASP A 415 -22.46 2.29 -23.55
C ASP A 415 -21.67 1.06 -24.01
N ASN A 416 -20.39 1.28 -24.34
CA ASN A 416 -19.43 0.26 -24.72
C ASN A 416 -18.07 0.55 -24.08
N TYR A 417 -17.78 -0.09 -22.94
CA TYR A 417 -16.49 0.06 -22.27
C TYR A 417 -15.41 -0.74 -23.01
N PRO A 418 -14.24 -0.13 -23.34
CA PRO A 418 -13.16 -0.81 -24.05
C PRO A 418 -12.39 -1.74 -23.11
N LEU A 419 -12.97 -2.90 -22.80
CA LEU A 419 -12.36 -3.90 -21.93
C LEU A 419 -11.14 -4.53 -22.61
N VAL A 420 -10.03 -4.63 -21.90
CA VAL A 420 -8.82 -5.31 -22.39
C VAL A 420 -8.98 -6.81 -22.20
N VAL A 421 -8.91 -7.56 -23.31
CA VAL A 421 -9.09 -9.01 -23.32
C VAL A 421 -7.97 -9.69 -24.11
N PRO A 422 -7.64 -10.97 -23.84
CA PRO A 422 -6.69 -11.72 -24.66
C PRO A 422 -7.21 -11.85 -26.10
N MET A 423 -6.33 -11.62 -27.07
CA MET A 423 -6.69 -11.63 -28.50
C MET A 423 -7.11 -13.03 -28.98
N ASP A 424 -6.52 -14.09 -28.43
CA ASP A 424 -6.85 -15.49 -28.72
C ASP A 424 -8.21 -15.91 -28.18
N ARG A 425 -8.87 -15.05 -27.38
CA ARG A 425 -10.22 -15.25 -26.79
C ARG A 425 -11.29 -14.36 -27.39
N LEU A 426 -11.01 -13.69 -28.49
CA LEU A 426 -11.93 -12.75 -29.12
C LEU A 426 -13.28 -13.41 -29.47
N SER A 427 -13.24 -14.57 -30.14
CA SER A 427 -14.45 -15.32 -30.50
C SER A 427 -15.23 -15.80 -29.27
N ASP A 428 -14.53 -16.22 -28.20
CA ASP A 428 -15.20 -16.68 -26.98
C ASP A 428 -15.97 -15.53 -26.31
N ILE A 429 -15.39 -14.30 -26.30
CA ILE A 429 -16.06 -13.13 -25.72
C ILE A 429 -17.23 -12.64 -26.58
N GLU A 430 -17.11 -12.63 -27.90
CA GLU A 430 -18.20 -12.28 -28.82
C GLU A 430 -19.39 -13.21 -28.62
N ILE A 431 -19.17 -14.54 -28.65
CA ILE A 431 -20.18 -15.54 -28.38
C ILE A 431 -20.78 -15.38 -26.99
N GLY A 432 -19.90 -15.21 -25.96
CA GLY A 432 -20.32 -15.05 -24.57
C GLY A 432 -21.24 -13.85 -24.37
N LEU A 433 -20.91 -12.70 -24.96
CA LEU A 433 -21.74 -11.50 -24.85
C LEU A 433 -23.05 -11.59 -25.63
N THR A 434 -23.09 -12.35 -26.75
CA THR A 434 -24.33 -12.62 -27.48
C THR A 434 -25.31 -13.42 -26.63
N HIS A 435 -24.82 -14.36 -25.83
CA HIS A 435 -25.63 -15.19 -24.93
C HIS A 435 -25.84 -14.55 -23.54
N LEU A 436 -25.38 -13.33 -23.30
CA LEU A 436 -25.50 -12.64 -22.02
C LEU A 436 -26.97 -12.25 -21.75
N PRO A 437 -27.62 -12.83 -20.74
CA PRO A 437 -29.00 -12.46 -20.40
C PRO A 437 -29.08 -10.98 -19.99
N PRO A 438 -30.16 -10.27 -20.34
CA PRO A 438 -30.36 -8.89 -19.88
C PRO A 438 -30.33 -8.73 -18.34
N SER A 439 -30.73 -9.76 -17.60
CA SER A 439 -30.70 -9.81 -16.12
C SER A 439 -29.28 -9.75 -15.52
N GLU A 440 -28.26 -10.13 -16.29
CA GLU A 440 -26.85 -10.05 -15.88
C GLU A 440 -26.27 -8.65 -16.00
N ARG A 441 -26.95 -7.74 -16.69
CA ARG A 441 -26.58 -6.33 -16.74
C ARG A 441 -27.13 -5.61 -15.50
N LYS A 442 -26.24 -5.01 -14.71
CA LYS A 442 -26.62 -4.24 -13.53
C LYS A 442 -26.85 -2.80 -13.93
N HIS A 443 -28.01 -2.29 -13.62
CA HIS A 443 -28.36 -0.89 -13.86
C HIS A 443 -28.30 -0.11 -12.55
N PHE A 444 -27.93 1.16 -12.63
CA PHE A 444 -27.75 2.02 -11.46
C PHE A 444 -28.38 3.38 -11.69
N ILE A 445 -28.80 4.02 -10.60
CA ILE A 445 -29.10 5.45 -10.55
C ILE A 445 -28.20 6.12 -9.52
N ALA A 446 -27.88 7.37 -9.72
CA ALA A 446 -27.17 8.17 -8.74
C ALA A 446 -28.15 8.99 -7.90
N HIS A 447 -28.33 8.64 -6.65
CA HIS A 447 -29.15 9.37 -5.70
C HIS A 447 -28.32 10.45 -4.98
N LYS A 448 -28.61 11.73 -5.24
CA LYS A 448 -28.00 12.86 -4.54
C LYS A 448 -28.73 13.15 -3.24
N ALA A 449 -28.08 12.89 -2.12
CA ALA A 449 -28.69 13.02 -0.81
C ALA A 449 -29.03 14.46 -0.43
N LYS A 450 -30.23 14.67 0.11
CA LYS A 450 -30.71 15.96 0.64
C LYS A 450 -30.12 16.30 2.02
N GLY A 451 -29.52 15.31 2.67
CA GLY A 451 -28.96 15.41 4.02
C GLY A 451 -29.90 14.79 5.08
N GLY A 452 -29.31 14.02 6.00
CA GLY A 452 -30.07 13.30 7.03
C GLY A 452 -30.80 12.04 6.54
N GLU A 453 -30.71 11.71 5.25
CA GLU A 453 -31.36 10.52 4.67
C GLU A 453 -30.70 9.23 5.18
N SER A 454 -31.54 8.25 5.51
CA SER A 454 -31.07 6.93 5.95
C SER A 454 -30.80 6.00 4.77
N VAL A 455 -29.61 5.40 4.74
CA VAL A 455 -29.26 4.36 3.77
C VAL A 455 -30.23 3.19 3.81
N LYS A 456 -30.70 2.80 5.02
CA LYS A 456 -31.69 1.73 5.20
C LYS A 456 -33.04 2.09 4.58
N ALA A 457 -33.48 3.34 4.69
CA ALA A 457 -34.72 3.81 4.09
C ALA A 457 -34.64 3.82 2.56
N LEU A 458 -33.50 4.28 2.00
CA LEU A 458 -33.25 4.23 0.55
C LEU A 458 -33.18 2.79 0.02
N ALA A 459 -32.51 1.91 0.75
CA ALA A 459 -32.44 0.49 0.40
C ALA A 459 -33.81 -0.15 0.34
N LYS A 460 -34.68 0.12 1.36
CA LYS A 460 -36.09 -0.33 1.38
C LYS A 460 -36.89 0.24 0.21
N LYS A 461 -36.74 1.54 -0.08
CA LYS A 461 -37.44 2.21 -1.19
C LYS A 461 -37.11 1.58 -2.54
N HIS A 462 -35.85 1.18 -2.77
CA HIS A 462 -35.37 0.62 -4.03
C HIS A 462 -35.29 -0.91 -4.03
N GLN A 463 -35.81 -1.57 -2.98
CA GLN A 463 -35.88 -3.03 -2.84
C GLN A 463 -34.50 -3.70 -2.94
N VAL A 464 -33.47 -3.10 -2.37
CA VAL A 464 -32.10 -3.62 -2.33
C VAL A 464 -31.67 -3.91 -0.90
N ASP A 465 -30.72 -4.83 -0.72
CA ASP A 465 -30.16 -5.11 0.61
C ASP A 465 -29.38 -3.91 1.13
N ALA A 466 -29.70 -3.49 2.36
CA ALA A 466 -29.09 -2.29 2.94
C ALA A 466 -27.60 -2.45 3.24
N ASN A 467 -27.15 -3.65 3.64
CA ASN A 467 -25.73 -3.90 3.90
C ASN A 467 -24.93 -3.93 2.61
N ALA A 468 -25.50 -4.58 1.56
CA ALA A 468 -24.91 -4.58 0.22
C ALA A 468 -24.79 -3.14 -0.33
N LEU A 469 -25.86 -2.34 -0.23
CA LEU A 469 -25.86 -0.93 -0.66
C LEU A 469 -24.81 -0.10 0.10
N TYR A 470 -24.72 -0.29 1.42
CA TYR A 470 -23.73 0.37 2.29
C TYR A 470 -22.30 0.02 1.88
N ALA A 471 -22.00 -1.28 1.71
CA ALA A 471 -20.68 -1.79 1.34
C ALA A 471 -20.30 -1.37 -0.08
N PHE A 472 -21.22 -1.48 -1.03
CA PHE A 472 -20.99 -1.12 -2.43
C PHE A 472 -20.58 0.34 -2.61
N ASN A 473 -21.21 1.25 -1.86
CA ASN A 473 -20.90 2.67 -1.87
C ASN A 473 -19.72 3.05 -0.93
N GLY A 474 -19.14 2.12 -0.20
CA GLY A 474 -18.02 2.38 0.73
C GLY A 474 -18.38 3.40 1.82
N LEU A 475 -19.61 3.37 2.30
CA LEU A 475 -20.10 4.33 3.29
C LEU A 475 -19.45 4.13 4.66
N LYS A 476 -19.39 5.21 5.45
CA LYS A 476 -18.90 5.20 6.85
C LYS A 476 -20.01 5.46 7.86
N SER A 477 -21.19 5.85 7.38
CA SER A 477 -22.36 6.17 8.21
C SER A 477 -23.61 5.67 7.52
N TRP A 478 -24.59 5.25 8.30
CA TRP A 478 -25.93 4.90 7.85
C TRP A 478 -26.81 6.13 7.53
N THR A 479 -26.34 7.33 7.88
CA THR A 479 -26.98 8.60 7.58
C THR A 479 -26.14 9.35 6.56
N LEU A 480 -26.76 9.80 5.47
CA LEU A 480 -26.11 10.49 4.36
C LEU A 480 -25.98 11.99 4.64
N GLN A 481 -24.84 12.54 4.28
CA GLN A 481 -24.62 13.99 4.31
C GLN A 481 -25.26 14.65 3.07
N LYS A 482 -25.63 15.93 3.20
CA LYS A 482 -26.16 16.72 2.07
C LYS A 482 -25.17 16.73 0.90
N GLY A 483 -25.64 16.39 -0.29
CA GLY A 483 -24.84 16.36 -1.51
C GLY A 483 -24.05 15.07 -1.73
N ALA A 484 -24.09 14.11 -0.79
CA ALA A 484 -23.52 12.79 -1.01
C ALA A 484 -24.26 12.07 -2.14
N VAL A 485 -23.51 11.46 -3.07
CA VAL A 485 -24.07 10.69 -4.20
C VAL A 485 -23.96 9.21 -3.91
N LEU A 486 -25.11 8.55 -3.85
CA LEU A 486 -25.24 7.12 -3.59
C LEU A 486 -25.64 6.40 -4.89
N MET A 487 -24.85 5.42 -5.30
CA MET A 487 -25.18 4.57 -6.45
C MET A 487 -26.11 3.45 -5.98
N ILE A 488 -27.32 3.44 -6.53
CA ILE A 488 -28.37 2.50 -6.15
C ILE A 488 -28.63 1.57 -7.34
N PRO A 489 -28.47 0.25 -7.18
CA PRO A 489 -28.85 -0.69 -8.21
C PRO A 489 -30.37 -0.68 -8.39
N VAL A 490 -30.82 -0.73 -9.63
CA VAL A 490 -32.25 -0.71 -10.01
C VAL A 490 -32.49 -1.69 -11.15
N ASN A 491 -33.77 -1.98 -11.45
CA ASN A 491 -34.11 -2.75 -12.64
C ASN A 491 -33.93 -1.90 -13.92
N ALA A 492 -33.92 -2.58 -15.08
CA ALA A 492 -33.70 -1.95 -16.37
C ALA A 492 -34.75 -0.87 -16.71
N GLU A 493 -35.99 -1.07 -16.27
CA GLU A 493 -37.08 -0.11 -16.56
C GLU A 493 -36.89 1.20 -15.82
N VAL A 494 -36.51 1.18 -14.56
CA VAL A 494 -36.21 2.38 -13.77
C VAL A 494 -34.97 3.10 -14.32
N ALA A 495 -34.03 2.39 -14.93
CA ALA A 495 -32.82 2.96 -15.48
C ALA A 495 -33.02 3.60 -16.86
N LYS A 496 -34.07 3.26 -17.61
CA LYS A 496 -34.29 3.77 -18.98
C LYS A 496 -34.34 5.29 -19.08
N ASP A 497 -34.93 5.92 -18.07
CA ASP A 497 -35.12 7.36 -18.04
C ASP A 497 -34.01 8.09 -17.27
N TYR A 498 -32.92 7.39 -16.92
CA TYR A 498 -31.85 7.93 -16.11
C TYR A 498 -30.55 8.04 -16.92
N SER A 499 -30.03 9.26 -17.02
CA SER A 499 -28.71 9.53 -17.57
C SER A 499 -27.77 10.02 -16.47
N PHE A 500 -26.54 9.48 -16.44
CA PHE A 500 -25.50 9.96 -15.51
C PHE A 500 -24.97 11.32 -15.95
N SER A 501 -24.96 12.30 -15.03
CA SER A 501 -24.23 13.54 -15.26
C SER A 501 -22.72 13.32 -15.03
N THR A 502 -21.88 14.13 -15.68
CA THR A 502 -20.43 14.13 -15.46
C THR A 502 -20.05 14.39 -13.98
N ALA A 503 -20.86 15.18 -13.26
CA ALA A 503 -20.67 15.44 -11.83
C ALA A 503 -20.94 14.22 -10.95
N GLU A 504 -21.88 13.36 -11.35
CA GLU A 504 -22.21 12.12 -10.63
C GLU A 504 -21.16 11.02 -10.83
N LEU A 505 -20.43 11.08 -11.93
CA LEU A 505 -19.31 10.19 -12.23
C LEU A 505 -17.99 10.70 -11.62
N SER A 506 -17.92 11.97 -11.22
CA SER A 506 -16.71 12.55 -10.66
C SER A 506 -16.46 12.06 -9.23
N ASP A 507 -15.18 11.91 -8.90
CA ASP A 507 -14.71 11.51 -7.57
C ASP A 507 -14.94 12.56 -6.46
N GLU A 508 -15.30 13.80 -6.85
CA GLU A 508 -15.61 14.88 -5.90
C GLU A 508 -16.88 14.57 -5.09
N SER A 509 -17.86 13.90 -5.71
CA SER A 509 -19.04 13.40 -5.02
C SER A 509 -18.71 12.25 -4.05
N ALA A 510 -17.76 11.39 -4.39
CA ALA A 510 -17.29 10.30 -3.53
C ALA A 510 -16.40 10.81 -2.39
N THR A 511 -15.69 11.92 -2.57
CA THR A 511 -14.84 12.56 -1.55
C THR A 511 -15.68 13.18 -0.43
N ALA A 512 -16.85 13.73 -0.73
CA ALA A 512 -17.81 14.20 0.27
C ALA A 512 -18.32 13.06 1.18
N MET A 513 -18.39 11.83 0.67
CA MET A 513 -18.73 10.65 1.46
C MET A 513 -17.58 10.15 2.37
N ARG A 514 -16.32 10.35 1.97
CA ARG A 514 -15.14 9.76 2.64
C ARG A 514 -14.59 10.62 3.77
N TYR A 515 -14.79 11.95 3.77
CA TYR A 515 -14.17 12.87 4.71
C TYR A 515 -15.19 13.71 5.47
N GLY A 516 -15.80 13.14 6.52
CA GLY A 516 -16.48 13.89 7.57
C GLY A 516 -15.49 14.62 8.50
N ARG A 517 -14.49 15.32 7.97
CA ARG A 517 -13.67 16.25 8.76
C ARG A 517 -14.25 17.65 8.66
N ARG A 518 -14.72 18.18 9.80
CA ARG A 518 -14.94 19.61 10.02
C ARG A 518 -13.71 20.39 9.55
N TYR A 519 -13.77 20.95 8.36
CA TYR A 519 -12.84 21.99 7.96
C TYR A 519 -13.21 23.22 8.83
N LYS A 520 -12.47 23.45 9.91
CA LYS A 520 -12.50 24.76 10.58
C LYS A 520 -11.98 25.76 9.57
N ARG A 521 -12.88 26.59 9.10
CA ARG A 521 -12.66 27.77 8.26
C ARG A 521 -11.59 28.62 8.95
N THR A 522 -10.33 28.53 8.50
CA THR A 522 -9.29 29.46 8.89
C THR A 522 -9.59 30.81 8.27
N LYS A 523 -9.53 31.82 9.14
CA LYS A 523 -9.83 33.22 8.89
C LYS A 523 -9.24 33.72 7.55
N THR A 524 -10.11 34.35 6.77
CA THR A 524 -9.81 35.22 5.64
C THR A 524 -8.67 36.17 5.96
N TYR A 525 -7.60 36.06 5.21
CA TYR A 525 -6.52 37.07 5.16
C TYR A 525 -7.09 38.30 4.44
N LYS A 526 -7.34 39.38 5.19
CA LYS A 526 -7.66 40.68 4.62
C LYS A 526 -6.45 41.19 3.85
N LYS A 527 -6.58 41.36 2.55
CA LYS A 527 -5.67 42.15 1.74
C LYS A 527 -5.73 43.61 2.24
N SER A 528 -4.64 44.10 2.83
CA SER A 528 -4.45 45.53 3.03
C SER A 528 -4.00 46.13 1.68
N THR A 529 -4.86 46.84 1.06
CA THR A 529 -4.54 47.77 -0.03
C THR A 529 -3.93 49.02 0.61
N ALA A 530 -2.62 49.14 0.55
CA ALA A 530 -1.95 50.41 0.85
C ALA A 530 -1.99 51.28 -0.44
N SER A 531 -2.71 52.38 -0.35
CA SER A 531 -2.78 53.45 -1.35
C SER A 531 -1.41 54.15 -1.48
N ALA A 532 -0.87 54.17 -2.69
CA ALA A 532 0.23 55.05 -3.02
C ALA A 532 -0.30 56.45 -3.30
N SER A 533 -0.10 57.36 -2.39
CA SER A 533 -0.30 58.81 -2.68
C SER A 533 0.93 59.36 -3.38
N ARG A 534 0.69 59.90 -4.56
CA ARG A 534 1.59 60.81 -5.30
C ARG A 534 1.96 62.00 -4.43
N LYS A 535 3.23 62.35 -4.35
CA LYS A 535 3.64 63.73 -4.20
C LYS A 535 4.53 64.15 -5.38
N LYS A 536 4.06 65.18 -6.08
CA LYS A 536 4.76 65.98 -7.09
C LYS A 536 5.59 67.04 -6.40
N SER A 537 6.64 67.48 -7.12
CA SER A 537 7.31 68.80 -7.13
C SER A 537 8.22 69.07 -5.90
N LYS A 538 9.46 69.41 -6.05
CA LYS A 538 10.18 70.43 -6.85
C LYS A 538 11.61 69.95 -7.09
#